data_a5c9b03298b83cd808737b6a3ec61735
#
_entry.id   a5c9b03298b83cd808737b6a3ec61735
#
_cell.length_a   1.000
_cell.length_b   1.000
_cell.length_c   1.000
_cell.angle_alpha   90.00
_cell.angle_beta   90.00
_cell.angle_gamma   90.00
#
_symmetry.space_group_name_H-M   'P 1'
#
loop_
_entity.id
_entity.type
_entity.pdbx_description
1 polymer ?
#
loop_
_entity_poly.entity_id
_entity_poly.type
_entity_poly.pdbx_seq_one_letter_code
_entity_poly.pdbx_strand_id
1 'polypeptide(L)'
;MSSAAAAAPQDLQGFAEQVVAVLDHYELLTERLAVLEDQLGEQGWQRIGGSDRDFSREGLRALSKMVRLRWLKNPLIKRAVAVQCLYVWGQGATLRATHPTVDTVVQKVLTDPTNRTVLGDVEALMRLETELQLFGNLFFALFVNPSTGHLKIRTVPFDEIAAIIANPEDAQDPRYYLRVWTSTTYNPTTGSGEIKQHKAYYPDWRYNPAGGHPSHIAGIPVKDAAIYHVSVNRLNDMQFGVSEVYAACDWANAYKVFLEKWVTITDALSKFAMQLTGANKKAVTGAVSKLQAMLPSLQQNLAEARAQSGGQVGGILATTPGTKLEPIRTSGITTSMDDARRLMLMVCSATGINEPYLTGDPSTGNLATAKSMERPMELQFTARQSLWSSVLGNILGYVIDMAAMAPSGPLRAGATIEIDDDGDRIVTLGIDPETGEPMNRKVEVKFPPILQHDLLEMVDAIVHAGTLKGAPVAGTIPVRHLTKLLLDALGDPNAQDLVDEWFPQGEQPPADSEAALATAIGKLEAYLREAAT
;
A
#
# COMPACT_ATOMS: atom_id res chain seq x y z
N MET A 1 -28.07 -61.33 -35.47
CA MET A 1 -27.02 -60.53 -36.07
C MET A 1 -27.68 -59.29 -36.64
N SER A 2 -27.72 -58.24 -35.88
CA SER A 2 -28.30 -56.96 -36.34
C SER A 2 -27.58 -55.83 -35.62
N SER A 3 -26.89 -55.10 -36.43
CA SER A 3 -26.79 -53.64 -36.49
C SER A 3 -26.76 -52.89 -35.15
N ALA A 4 -25.55 -52.66 -34.70
CA ALA A 4 -25.23 -51.53 -33.82
C ALA A 4 -24.23 -50.65 -34.59
N ALA A 5 -24.73 -49.72 -35.36
CA ALA A 5 -23.93 -48.65 -35.95
C ALA A 5 -24.82 -47.43 -36.17
N ALA A 6 -24.28 -46.28 -35.82
CA ALA A 6 -24.73 -44.94 -36.11
C ALA A 6 -25.70 -44.25 -35.13
N ALA A 7 -25.19 -43.95 -33.91
CA ALA A 7 -25.76 -42.88 -33.10
C ALA A 7 -24.72 -41.82 -32.67
N ALA A 8 -23.62 -41.67 -33.40
CA ALA A 8 -22.51 -40.79 -33.02
C ALA A 8 -22.41 -39.41 -33.72
N PRO A 9 -23.15 -39.01 -34.74
CA PRO A 9 -22.96 -37.69 -35.34
C PRO A 9 -23.88 -36.57 -34.75
N GLN A 10 -25.04 -36.91 -34.16
CA GLN A 10 -25.97 -35.87 -33.72
C GLN A 10 -25.59 -35.25 -32.36
N ASP A 11 -24.99 -36.03 -31.46
CA ASP A 11 -24.55 -35.50 -30.17
C ASP A 11 -23.31 -34.59 -30.29
N LEU A 12 -22.43 -34.84 -31.24
CA LEU A 12 -21.25 -34.00 -31.46
C LEU A 12 -21.61 -32.66 -32.14
N GLN A 13 -22.60 -32.61 -32.99
CA GLN A 13 -23.09 -31.37 -33.58
C GLN A 13 -23.82 -30.51 -32.53
N GLY A 14 -24.67 -31.09 -31.67
CA GLY A 14 -25.32 -30.39 -30.60
C GLY A 14 -24.35 -29.86 -29.55
N PHE A 15 -23.29 -30.61 -29.23
CA PHE A 15 -22.22 -30.15 -28.36
C PHE A 15 -21.40 -29.01 -28.99
N ALA A 16 -21.08 -29.09 -30.26
CA ALA A 16 -20.38 -28.03 -30.99
C ALA A 16 -21.22 -26.73 -31.05
N GLU A 17 -22.53 -26.83 -31.29
CA GLU A 17 -23.46 -25.68 -31.26
C GLU A 17 -23.55 -25.06 -29.84
N GLN A 18 -23.57 -25.88 -28.79
CA GLN A 18 -23.53 -25.38 -27.41
C GLN A 18 -22.22 -24.69 -27.08
N VAL A 19 -21.08 -25.22 -27.51
CA VAL A 19 -19.77 -24.60 -27.32
C VAL A 19 -19.67 -23.26 -28.07
N VAL A 20 -20.17 -23.20 -29.31
CA VAL A 20 -20.23 -21.94 -30.08
C VAL A 20 -21.12 -20.93 -29.39
N ALA A 21 -22.31 -21.32 -28.93
CA ALA A 21 -23.22 -20.43 -28.20
C ALA A 21 -22.63 -19.92 -26.87
N VAL A 22 -21.84 -20.74 -26.17
CA VAL A 22 -21.10 -20.33 -24.97
C VAL A 22 -19.97 -19.36 -25.30
N LEU A 23 -19.26 -19.58 -26.39
CA LEU A 23 -18.19 -18.70 -26.89
C LEU A 23 -18.76 -17.33 -27.32
N ASP A 24 -19.86 -17.34 -28.09
CA ASP A 24 -20.56 -16.11 -28.49
C ASP A 24 -21.09 -15.34 -27.29
N HIS A 25 -21.59 -16.06 -26.30
CA HIS A 25 -22.03 -15.43 -25.03
C HIS A 25 -20.86 -14.87 -24.22
N TYR A 26 -19.72 -15.54 -24.25
CA TYR A 26 -18.48 -15.08 -23.61
C TYR A 26 -17.89 -13.86 -24.32
N GLU A 27 -17.91 -13.82 -25.66
CA GLU A 27 -17.50 -12.64 -26.44
C GLU A 27 -18.44 -11.46 -26.17
N LEU A 28 -19.74 -11.68 -26.13
CA LEU A 28 -20.74 -10.65 -25.82
C LEU A 28 -20.62 -10.12 -24.39
N LEU A 29 -20.24 -10.98 -23.43
CA LEU A 29 -19.94 -10.57 -22.05
C LEU A 29 -18.62 -9.80 -21.95
N THR A 30 -17.59 -10.18 -22.73
CA THR A 30 -16.33 -9.45 -22.78
C THR A 30 -16.46 -8.10 -23.48
N GLU A 31 -17.26 -8.00 -24.54
CA GLU A 31 -17.60 -6.72 -25.17
C GLU A 31 -18.42 -5.82 -24.23
N ARG A 32 -19.41 -6.37 -23.53
CA ARG A 32 -20.17 -5.61 -22.53
C ARG A 32 -19.32 -5.19 -21.33
N LEU A 33 -18.37 -6.02 -20.91
CA LEU A 33 -17.39 -5.67 -19.88
C LEU A 33 -16.44 -4.55 -20.37
N ALA A 34 -15.97 -4.62 -21.62
CA ALA A 34 -15.14 -3.59 -22.21
C ALA A 34 -15.90 -2.26 -22.37
N VAL A 35 -17.18 -2.31 -22.80
CA VAL A 35 -18.05 -1.14 -22.89
C VAL A 35 -18.39 -0.58 -21.49
N LEU A 36 -18.58 -1.45 -20.49
CA LEU A 36 -18.79 -1.03 -19.10
C LEU A 36 -17.49 -0.48 -18.48
N GLU A 37 -16.33 -1.04 -18.84
CA GLU A 37 -15.02 -0.50 -18.42
C GLU A 37 -14.76 0.88 -19.05
N ASP A 38 -15.11 1.07 -20.32
CA ASP A 38 -15.02 2.34 -21.03
C ASP A 38 -16.06 3.37 -20.49
N GLN A 39 -17.28 2.93 -20.24
CA GLN A 39 -18.32 3.73 -19.62
C GLN A 39 -18.01 4.07 -18.15
N LEU A 40 -17.32 3.22 -17.40
CA LEU A 40 -16.81 3.52 -16.06
C LEU A 40 -15.65 4.53 -16.10
N GLY A 41 -14.86 4.55 -17.17
CA GLY A 41 -13.84 5.58 -17.41
C GLY A 41 -14.45 6.96 -17.66
N GLU A 42 -15.60 7.03 -18.35
CA GLU A 42 -16.26 8.31 -18.69
C GLU A 42 -17.45 8.65 -17.79
N GLN A 43 -18.17 7.65 -17.22
CA GLN A 43 -19.41 7.83 -16.43
C GLN A 43 -19.20 7.74 -14.92
N GLY A 44 -17.97 7.68 -14.43
CA GLY A 44 -17.67 7.83 -12.99
C GLY A 44 -18.18 9.15 -12.40
N TRP A 45 -18.50 10.10 -13.26
CA TRP A 45 -19.03 11.44 -12.94
C TRP A 45 -20.51 11.56 -13.28
N GLN A 46 -21.39 10.88 -12.55
CA GLN A 46 -22.83 11.15 -12.66
C GLN A 46 -23.20 12.34 -11.78
N ARG A 47 -23.87 13.32 -12.40
CA ARG A 47 -24.51 14.41 -11.68
C ARG A 47 -25.69 13.85 -10.88
N ILE A 48 -25.58 13.78 -9.57
CA ILE A 48 -26.66 13.47 -8.65
C ILE A 48 -27.10 14.82 -8.05
N GLY A 49 -28.20 15.39 -8.54
CA GLY A 49 -28.87 16.57 -7.98
C GLY A 49 -28.01 17.81 -7.73
N GLY A 50 -28.00 18.75 -8.58
CA GLY A 50 -27.63 20.18 -8.36
C GLY A 50 -26.22 20.57 -7.91
N SER A 51 -25.47 19.72 -7.22
CA SER A 51 -24.12 20.02 -6.70
C SER A 51 -23.07 18.93 -6.96
N ASP A 52 -23.35 17.92 -7.77
CA ASP A 52 -22.62 16.66 -7.74
C ASP A 52 -21.46 16.60 -8.72
N ARG A 53 -20.29 16.80 -8.16
CA ARG A 53 -18.99 16.53 -8.78
C ARG A 53 -18.31 15.30 -8.18
N ASP A 54 -19.05 14.49 -7.44
CA ASP A 54 -18.51 13.32 -6.74
C ASP A 54 -18.75 12.04 -7.54
N PHE A 55 -17.89 11.05 -7.37
CA PHE A 55 -18.16 9.71 -7.87
C PHE A 55 -19.40 9.15 -7.17
N SER A 56 -20.30 8.52 -7.94
CA SER A 56 -21.40 7.80 -7.30
C SER A 56 -20.88 6.70 -6.40
N ARG A 57 -21.59 6.38 -5.33
CA ARG A 57 -21.17 5.32 -4.40
C ARG A 57 -21.02 3.96 -5.08
N GLU A 58 -21.85 3.66 -6.07
CA GLU A 58 -21.79 2.47 -6.91
C GLU A 58 -20.52 2.49 -7.78
N GLY A 59 -20.18 3.63 -8.38
CA GLY A 59 -18.95 3.83 -9.15
C GLY A 59 -17.72 3.60 -8.30
N LEU A 60 -17.66 4.15 -7.08
CA LEU A 60 -16.56 3.92 -6.15
C LEU A 60 -16.43 2.45 -5.74
N ARG A 61 -17.54 1.74 -5.53
CA ARG A 61 -17.52 0.30 -5.25
C ARG A 61 -17.02 -0.53 -6.43
N ALA A 62 -17.43 -0.18 -7.64
CA ALA A 62 -16.97 -0.83 -8.87
C ALA A 62 -15.46 -0.61 -9.06
N LEU A 63 -15.00 0.63 -8.88
CA LEU A 63 -13.58 1.00 -8.91
C LEU A 63 -12.77 0.22 -7.87
N SER A 64 -13.24 0.13 -6.63
CA SER A 64 -12.58 -0.64 -5.56
C SER A 64 -12.42 -2.12 -5.91
N LYS A 65 -13.45 -2.73 -6.49
CA LYS A 65 -13.40 -4.13 -6.95
C LYS A 65 -12.38 -4.32 -8.07
N MET A 66 -12.36 -3.41 -9.04
CA MET A 66 -11.41 -3.43 -10.15
C MET A 66 -9.98 -3.27 -9.65
N VAL A 67 -9.70 -2.27 -8.82
CA VAL A 67 -8.36 -2.01 -8.26
C VAL A 67 -7.88 -3.20 -7.43
N ARG A 68 -8.75 -3.78 -6.58
CA ARG A 68 -8.43 -5.00 -5.81
C ARG A 68 -8.03 -6.15 -6.73
N LEU A 69 -8.75 -6.37 -7.82
CA LEU A 69 -8.43 -7.41 -8.79
C LEU A 69 -7.10 -7.13 -9.50
N ARG A 70 -6.85 -5.88 -9.92
CA ARG A 70 -5.58 -5.47 -10.54
C ARG A 70 -4.41 -5.67 -9.58
N TRP A 71 -4.54 -5.25 -8.33
CA TRP A 71 -3.51 -5.47 -7.30
C TRP A 71 -3.18 -6.96 -7.10
N LEU A 72 -4.18 -7.84 -7.10
CA LEU A 72 -3.96 -9.28 -6.97
C LEU A 72 -3.27 -9.91 -8.18
N LYS A 73 -3.59 -9.45 -9.41
CA LYS A 73 -3.15 -10.07 -10.66
C LYS A 73 -1.96 -9.39 -11.34
N ASN A 74 -1.80 -8.08 -11.16
CA ASN A 74 -0.76 -7.33 -11.85
C ASN A 74 0.48 -7.16 -10.98
N PRO A 75 1.67 -7.68 -11.38
CA PRO A 75 2.88 -7.62 -10.58
C PRO A 75 3.38 -6.19 -10.35
N LEU A 76 3.22 -5.28 -11.31
CA LEU A 76 3.66 -3.88 -11.18
C LEU A 76 2.86 -3.16 -10.10
N ILE A 77 1.53 -3.26 -10.13
CA ILE A 77 0.66 -2.66 -9.10
C ILE A 77 0.95 -3.26 -7.72
N LYS A 78 1.07 -4.59 -7.66
CA LYS A 78 1.40 -5.28 -6.40
C LYS A 78 2.73 -4.82 -5.83
N ARG A 79 3.76 -4.69 -6.68
CA ARG A 79 5.08 -4.22 -6.28
C ARG A 79 5.06 -2.76 -5.83
N ALA A 80 4.37 -1.89 -6.57
CA ALA A 80 4.25 -0.48 -6.21
C ALA A 80 3.67 -0.29 -4.81
N VAL A 81 2.52 -0.93 -4.53
CA VAL A 81 1.90 -0.90 -3.20
C VAL A 81 2.83 -1.44 -2.13
N ALA A 82 3.51 -2.56 -2.40
CA ALA A 82 4.43 -3.17 -1.44
C ALA A 82 5.64 -2.27 -1.13
N VAL A 83 6.22 -1.61 -2.14
CA VAL A 83 7.35 -0.68 -1.95
C VAL A 83 6.93 0.47 -1.04
N GLN A 84 5.79 1.11 -1.29
CA GLN A 84 5.31 2.19 -0.44
C GLN A 84 5.05 1.73 1.00
N CYS A 85 4.40 0.56 1.18
CA CYS A 85 4.19 -0.01 2.52
C CYS A 85 5.51 -0.25 3.26
N LEU A 86 6.54 -0.78 2.57
CA LEU A 86 7.85 -1.04 3.15
C LEU A 86 8.56 0.25 3.56
N TYR A 87 8.53 1.30 2.73
CA TYR A 87 9.15 2.58 3.06
C TYR A 87 8.43 3.33 4.19
N VAL A 88 7.11 3.18 4.29
CA VAL A 88 6.33 3.82 5.36
C VAL A 88 6.45 3.07 6.68
N TRP A 89 6.32 1.72 6.67
CA TRP A 89 6.17 0.91 7.87
C TRP A 89 7.27 -0.14 8.11
N GLY A 90 8.16 -0.37 7.14
CA GLY A 90 9.11 -1.47 7.20
C GLY A 90 10.06 -1.43 8.40
N GLN A 91 10.33 -0.25 8.91
CA GLN A 91 11.14 -0.04 10.12
C GLN A 91 10.30 0.16 11.40
N GLY A 92 8.96 0.15 11.26
CA GLY A 92 8.02 0.41 12.36
C GLY A 92 7.92 1.89 12.73
N ALA A 93 7.19 2.16 13.81
CA ALA A 93 7.09 3.48 14.42
C ALA A 93 7.03 3.35 15.94
N THR A 94 7.63 4.29 16.65
CA THR A 94 7.58 4.36 18.11
C THR A 94 6.45 5.31 18.53
N LEU A 95 5.55 4.79 19.37
CA LEU A 95 4.38 5.52 19.87
C LEU A 95 4.53 5.67 21.38
N ARG A 96 4.74 6.90 21.86
CA ARG A 96 4.91 7.21 23.28
C ARG A 96 4.17 8.48 23.65
N ALA A 97 3.55 8.50 24.83
CA ALA A 97 3.10 9.74 25.42
C ALA A 97 4.24 10.40 26.22
N THR A 98 4.27 11.72 26.24
CA THR A 98 5.32 12.47 26.93
C THR A 98 5.29 12.26 28.45
N HIS A 99 4.08 12.10 29.04
CA HIS A 99 3.91 11.89 30.49
C HIS A 99 3.83 10.39 30.82
N PRO A 100 4.58 9.87 31.80
CA PRO A 100 4.67 8.44 32.11
C PRO A 100 3.31 7.77 32.40
N THR A 101 2.46 8.43 33.21
CA THR A 101 1.13 7.90 33.55
C THR A 101 0.22 7.81 32.34
N VAL A 102 0.27 8.82 31.45
CA VAL A 102 -0.47 8.83 30.20
C VAL A 102 0.08 7.74 29.26
N ASP A 103 1.42 7.59 29.19
CA ASP A 103 2.06 6.54 28.38
C ASP A 103 1.63 5.14 28.83
N THR A 104 1.51 4.89 30.13
CA THR A 104 1.00 3.60 30.65
C THR A 104 -0.38 3.27 30.08
N VAL A 105 -1.28 4.25 29.98
CA VAL A 105 -2.62 4.07 29.40
C VAL A 105 -2.53 3.80 27.90
N VAL A 106 -1.70 4.55 27.18
CA VAL A 106 -1.48 4.37 25.74
C VAL A 106 -0.92 2.98 25.45
N GLN A 107 0.13 2.57 26.18
CA GLN A 107 0.75 1.24 25.99
C GLN A 107 -0.21 0.12 26.33
N LYS A 108 -1.06 0.26 27.35
CA LYS A 108 -2.08 -0.72 27.68
C LYS A 108 -3.08 -0.94 26.55
N VAL A 109 -3.47 0.12 25.83
CA VAL A 109 -4.37 0.00 24.68
C VAL A 109 -3.65 -0.60 23.48
N LEU A 110 -2.41 -0.24 23.21
CA LEU A 110 -1.61 -0.79 22.09
C LEU A 110 -1.26 -2.27 22.30
N THR A 111 -0.99 -2.69 23.53
CA THR A 111 -0.65 -4.08 23.87
C THR A 111 -1.87 -4.99 24.05
N ASP A 112 -3.09 -4.42 24.13
CA ASP A 112 -4.32 -5.23 24.18
C ASP A 112 -4.37 -6.18 22.96
N PRO A 113 -4.52 -7.52 23.18
CA PRO A 113 -4.52 -8.50 22.10
C PRO A 113 -5.52 -8.16 20.98
N THR A 114 -6.63 -7.52 21.33
CA THR A 114 -7.68 -7.14 20.36
C THR A 114 -7.30 -5.93 19.52
N ASN A 115 -6.56 -4.97 20.07
CA ASN A 115 -6.09 -3.77 19.35
C ASN A 115 -4.78 -4.06 18.59
N ARG A 116 -3.95 -4.93 19.14
CA ARG A 116 -2.69 -5.33 18.54
C ARG A 116 -2.86 -5.86 17.11
N THR A 117 -3.94 -6.59 16.84
CA THR A 117 -4.25 -7.08 15.49
C THR A 117 -4.57 -5.97 14.47
N VAL A 118 -4.81 -4.74 14.94
CA VAL A 118 -5.13 -3.59 14.08
C VAL A 118 -4.00 -2.56 14.04
N LEU A 119 -3.41 -2.20 15.21
CA LEU A 119 -2.41 -1.13 15.32
C LEU A 119 -1.09 -1.58 15.95
N GLY A 120 -1.02 -2.76 16.57
CA GLY A 120 0.14 -3.15 17.38
C GLY A 120 1.26 -3.84 16.59
N ASP A 121 0.98 -4.39 15.43
CA ASP A 121 1.95 -5.13 14.63
C ASP A 121 2.26 -4.39 13.32
N VAL A 122 3.53 -4.39 12.89
CA VAL A 122 3.95 -3.78 11.62
C VAL A 122 3.16 -4.33 10.43
N GLU A 123 2.89 -5.63 10.41
CA GLU A 123 2.09 -6.25 9.35
C GLU A 123 0.64 -5.74 9.33
N ALA A 124 0.05 -5.48 10.50
CA ALA A 124 -1.28 -4.89 10.60
C ALA A 124 -1.28 -3.46 10.01
N LEU A 125 -0.28 -2.66 10.34
CA LEU A 125 -0.11 -1.30 9.81
C LEU A 125 0.14 -1.30 8.30
N MET A 126 0.94 -2.24 7.78
CA MET A 126 1.13 -2.43 6.34
C MET A 126 -0.16 -2.82 5.61
N ARG A 127 -1.04 -3.62 6.24
CA ARG A 127 -2.37 -3.92 5.69
C ARG A 127 -3.26 -2.68 5.63
N LEU A 128 -3.26 -1.86 6.67
CA LEU A 128 -4.00 -0.59 6.68
C LEU A 128 -3.50 0.36 5.59
N GLU A 129 -2.19 0.49 5.42
CA GLU A 129 -1.60 1.27 4.34
C GLU A 129 -2.00 0.72 2.97
N THR A 130 -1.97 -0.60 2.79
CA THR A 130 -2.43 -1.25 1.55
C THR A 130 -3.90 -0.93 1.26
N GLU A 131 -4.78 -1.02 2.26
CA GLU A 131 -6.20 -0.68 2.11
C GLU A 131 -6.39 0.80 1.77
N LEU A 132 -5.63 1.69 2.41
CA LEU A 132 -5.68 3.13 2.15
C LEU A 132 -5.27 3.47 0.72
N GLN A 133 -4.20 2.86 0.19
CA GLN A 133 -3.78 3.04 -1.21
C GLN A 133 -4.81 2.49 -2.22
N LEU A 134 -5.38 1.30 -1.91
CA LEU A 134 -6.30 0.63 -2.84
C LEU A 134 -7.69 1.27 -2.87
N PHE A 135 -8.17 1.79 -1.76
CA PHE A 135 -9.55 2.32 -1.66
C PHE A 135 -9.60 3.83 -1.48
N GLY A 136 -8.49 4.47 -1.13
CA GLY A 136 -8.44 5.88 -0.78
C GLY A 136 -9.16 6.23 0.53
N ASN A 137 -9.69 5.24 1.23
CA ASN A 137 -10.50 5.40 2.43
C ASN A 137 -10.19 4.31 3.45
N LEU A 138 -10.16 4.70 4.72
CA LEU A 138 -10.00 3.79 5.83
C LEU A 138 -10.92 4.25 6.97
N PHE A 139 -11.68 3.33 7.55
CA PHE A 139 -12.63 3.62 8.62
C PHE A 139 -12.25 2.84 9.86
N PHE A 140 -11.98 3.54 10.95
CA PHE A 140 -11.78 2.95 12.26
C PHE A 140 -13.05 3.09 13.09
N ALA A 141 -13.59 1.97 13.57
CA ALA A 141 -14.66 1.96 14.54
C ALA A 141 -14.06 1.89 15.95
N LEU A 142 -14.37 2.87 16.76
CA LEU A 142 -13.86 3.10 18.10
C LEU A 142 -14.92 2.73 19.12
N PHE A 143 -14.78 1.55 19.75
CA PHE A 143 -15.70 1.04 20.76
C PHE A 143 -15.17 1.37 22.15
N VAL A 144 -15.86 2.25 22.84
CA VAL A 144 -15.47 2.71 24.19
C VAL A 144 -16.23 1.92 25.24
N ASN A 145 -15.53 1.46 26.27
CA ASN A 145 -16.18 0.95 27.49
C ASN A 145 -16.64 2.15 28.33
N PRO A 146 -17.94 2.35 28.57
CA PRO A 146 -18.43 3.55 29.23
C PRO A 146 -17.98 3.70 30.68
N SER A 147 -17.64 2.60 31.37
CA SER A 147 -17.20 2.63 32.78
C SER A 147 -15.71 2.94 32.92
N THR A 148 -14.86 2.32 32.11
CA THR A 148 -13.40 2.38 32.26
C THR A 148 -12.71 3.26 31.22
N GLY A 149 -13.42 3.67 30.16
CA GLY A 149 -12.83 4.40 29.04
C GLY A 149 -11.92 3.57 28.15
N HIS A 150 -11.80 2.25 28.40
CA HIS A 150 -10.97 1.39 27.57
C HIS A 150 -11.50 1.31 26.14
N LEU A 151 -10.62 1.52 25.17
CA LEU A 151 -10.96 1.59 23.75
C LEU A 151 -10.63 0.27 23.06
N LYS A 152 -11.58 -0.26 22.29
CA LYS A 152 -11.36 -1.32 21.29
C LYS A 152 -11.46 -0.73 19.89
N ILE A 153 -10.41 -0.90 19.11
CA ILE A 153 -10.29 -0.37 17.76
C ILE A 153 -10.52 -1.48 16.75
N ARG A 154 -11.37 -1.21 15.75
CA ARG A 154 -11.64 -2.12 14.63
C ARG A 154 -11.70 -1.34 13.34
N THR A 155 -11.36 -1.98 12.23
CA THR A 155 -11.59 -1.44 10.90
C THR A 155 -12.96 -1.82 10.37
N VAL A 156 -13.58 -0.92 9.62
CA VAL A 156 -14.83 -1.18 8.90
C VAL A 156 -14.50 -1.22 7.41
N PRO A 157 -14.88 -2.29 6.70
CA PRO A 157 -14.63 -2.39 5.27
C PRO A 157 -15.26 -1.23 4.50
N PHE A 158 -14.52 -0.69 3.54
CA PHE A 158 -14.99 0.42 2.70
C PHE A 158 -16.34 0.13 2.04
N ASP A 159 -16.56 -1.09 1.55
CA ASP A 159 -17.80 -1.47 0.85
C ASP A 159 -19.05 -1.43 1.76
N GLU A 160 -18.88 -1.51 3.08
CA GLU A 160 -19.99 -1.49 4.04
C GLU A 160 -20.47 -0.08 4.38
N ILE A 161 -19.67 0.96 4.18
CA ILE A 161 -20.11 2.34 4.39
C ILE A 161 -20.93 2.79 3.18
N ALA A 162 -22.21 3.01 3.38
CA ALA A 162 -23.13 3.35 2.29
C ALA A 162 -23.20 4.87 2.03
N ALA A 163 -23.15 5.69 3.08
CA ALA A 163 -23.24 7.13 2.98
C ALA A 163 -22.54 7.82 4.16
N ILE A 164 -22.07 9.03 3.92
CA ILE A 164 -21.56 9.97 4.93
C ILE A 164 -22.58 11.10 5.01
N ILE A 165 -23.09 11.38 6.21
CA ILE A 165 -23.99 12.50 6.48
C ILE A 165 -23.13 13.60 7.10
N ALA A 166 -22.89 14.64 6.32
CA ALA A 166 -22.17 15.83 6.77
C ALA A 166 -23.12 16.91 7.30
N ASN A 167 -22.54 17.92 7.88
CA ASN A 167 -23.24 19.14 8.23
C ASN A 167 -23.84 19.78 6.96
N PRO A 168 -25.12 20.21 6.96
CA PRO A 168 -25.73 20.87 5.80
C PRO A 168 -25.01 22.17 5.38
N GLU A 169 -24.34 22.83 6.31
CA GLU A 169 -23.61 24.09 6.07
C GLU A 169 -22.13 23.87 5.78
N ASP A 170 -21.57 22.70 6.16
CA ASP A 170 -20.18 22.34 5.93
C ASP A 170 -20.04 20.88 5.49
N ALA A 171 -19.76 20.67 4.22
CA ALA A 171 -19.56 19.34 3.66
C ALA A 171 -18.31 18.61 4.22
N GLN A 172 -17.37 19.33 4.84
CA GLN A 172 -16.15 18.77 5.43
C GLN A 172 -16.33 18.35 6.90
N ASP A 173 -17.49 18.64 7.51
CA ASP A 173 -17.84 18.24 8.86
C ASP A 173 -18.79 17.01 8.83
N PRO A 174 -18.23 15.77 8.85
CA PRO A 174 -19.05 14.55 8.87
C PRO A 174 -19.68 14.37 10.25
N ARG A 175 -20.97 14.09 10.30
CA ARG A 175 -21.71 13.84 11.55
C ARG A 175 -22.02 12.37 11.78
N TYR A 176 -22.46 11.66 10.75
CA TYR A 176 -22.82 10.24 10.85
C TYR A 176 -22.39 9.47 9.62
N TYR A 177 -22.04 8.20 9.82
CA TYR A 177 -21.72 7.22 8.79
C TYR A 177 -22.80 6.15 8.76
N LEU A 178 -23.45 5.93 7.60
CA LEU A 178 -24.39 4.84 7.41
C LEU A 178 -23.62 3.59 7.00
N ARG A 179 -23.58 2.59 7.88
CA ARG A 179 -23.03 1.27 7.60
C ARG A 179 -24.14 0.31 7.22
N VAL A 180 -23.95 -0.43 6.12
CA VAL A 180 -24.85 -1.49 5.64
C VAL A 180 -24.00 -2.74 5.42
N TRP A 181 -24.28 -3.79 6.18
CA TRP A 181 -23.53 -5.04 6.09
C TRP A 181 -24.44 -6.25 6.16
N THR A 182 -23.93 -7.39 5.71
CA THR A 182 -24.64 -8.66 5.72
C THR A 182 -23.96 -9.60 6.68
N SER A 183 -24.72 -10.24 7.57
CA SER A 183 -24.24 -11.33 8.41
C SER A 183 -24.90 -12.65 7.99
N THR A 184 -24.10 -13.71 7.96
CA THR A 184 -24.60 -15.08 7.77
C THR A 184 -24.56 -15.80 9.10
N THR A 185 -25.72 -16.12 9.65
CA THR A 185 -25.81 -16.93 10.86
C THR A 185 -25.94 -18.39 10.42
N TYR A 186 -24.89 -19.17 10.69
CA TYR A 186 -24.91 -20.60 10.41
C TYR A 186 -25.57 -21.35 11.56
N ASN A 187 -26.59 -22.13 11.26
CA ASN A 187 -27.18 -23.04 12.23
C ASN A 187 -26.49 -24.41 12.13
N PRO A 188 -25.68 -24.81 13.13
CA PRO A 188 -24.92 -26.06 13.08
C PRO A 188 -25.81 -27.30 13.07
N THR A 189 -27.08 -27.18 13.51
CA THR A 189 -28.01 -28.31 13.58
C THR A 189 -28.70 -28.59 12.25
N THR A 190 -29.02 -27.57 11.48
CA THR A 190 -29.76 -27.70 10.20
C THR A 190 -28.88 -27.56 8.98
N GLY A 191 -27.62 -27.11 9.13
CA GLY A 191 -26.72 -26.82 8.03
C GLY A 191 -27.15 -25.62 7.18
N SER A 192 -28.21 -24.91 7.57
CA SER A 192 -28.72 -23.75 6.83
C SER A 192 -28.09 -22.45 7.31
N GLY A 193 -27.73 -21.58 6.37
CA GLY A 193 -27.29 -20.22 6.63
C GLY A 193 -28.42 -19.21 6.43
N GLU A 194 -28.76 -18.45 7.46
CA GLU A 194 -29.67 -17.31 7.33
C GLU A 194 -28.86 -16.04 7.07
N ILE A 195 -29.16 -15.37 5.95
CA ILE A 195 -28.51 -14.12 5.57
C ILE A 195 -29.36 -12.96 6.07
N LYS A 196 -28.81 -12.13 6.96
CA LYS A 196 -29.47 -10.91 7.47
C LYS A 196 -28.70 -9.69 7.05
N GLN A 197 -29.40 -8.72 6.46
CA GLN A 197 -28.88 -7.40 6.21
C GLN A 197 -29.08 -6.51 7.43
N HIS A 198 -28.03 -5.84 7.85
CA HIS A 198 -28.02 -4.90 8.95
C HIS A 198 -27.74 -3.50 8.45
N LYS A 199 -28.37 -2.51 9.10
CA LYS A 199 -28.11 -1.09 8.87
C LYS A 199 -27.94 -0.42 10.22
N ALA A 200 -26.94 0.45 10.35
CA ALA A 200 -26.76 1.26 11.54
C ALA A 200 -26.03 2.56 11.20
N TYR A 201 -26.35 3.60 11.93
CA TYR A 201 -25.56 4.83 11.92
C TYR A 201 -24.46 4.76 12.99
N TYR A 202 -23.32 5.33 12.67
CA TYR A 202 -22.21 5.53 13.58
C TYR A 202 -21.88 7.03 13.61
N PRO A 203 -21.75 7.66 14.79
CA PRO A 203 -21.33 9.05 14.88
C PRO A 203 -19.87 9.21 14.44
N ASP A 204 -19.54 10.40 13.94
CA ASP A 204 -18.14 10.81 13.80
C ASP A 204 -17.49 10.96 15.17
N TRP A 205 -16.22 10.67 15.28
CA TRP A 205 -15.46 10.68 16.52
C TRP A 205 -15.35 12.08 17.17
N ARG A 206 -15.50 13.16 16.39
CA ARG A 206 -15.53 14.55 16.87
C ARG A 206 -16.93 15.00 17.19
N TYR A 207 -17.92 14.53 16.45
CA TYR A 207 -19.28 15.04 16.57
C TYR A 207 -19.94 14.62 17.89
N ASN A 208 -20.28 15.61 18.71
CA ASN A 208 -20.92 15.40 20.00
C ASN A 208 -22.03 16.43 20.21
N PRO A 209 -23.27 16.15 19.79
CA PRO A 209 -24.37 17.07 19.93
C PRO A 209 -24.72 17.31 21.41
N ALA A 210 -25.07 18.53 21.78
CA ALA A 210 -25.37 18.96 23.16
C ALA A 210 -26.44 18.11 23.86
N GLY A 211 -27.36 17.49 23.11
CA GLY A 211 -28.39 16.59 23.64
C GLY A 211 -28.03 15.10 23.61
N GLY A 212 -26.77 14.75 23.28
CA GLY A 212 -26.35 13.38 23.03
C GLY A 212 -26.84 12.86 21.68
N HIS A 213 -26.33 11.70 21.25
CA HIS A 213 -26.73 11.09 20.00
C HIS A 213 -28.17 10.52 20.08
N PRO A 214 -29.00 10.71 19.05
CA PRO A 214 -30.32 10.09 19.00
C PRO A 214 -30.18 8.56 18.94
N SER A 215 -31.09 7.82 19.55
CA SER A 215 -31.09 6.35 19.50
C SER A 215 -31.39 5.81 18.10
N HIS A 216 -32.14 6.56 17.28
CA HIS A 216 -32.50 6.19 15.90
C HIS A 216 -32.50 7.43 15.01
N ILE A 217 -32.07 7.26 13.77
CA ILE A 217 -32.17 8.23 12.68
C ILE A 217 -32.97 7.56 11.55
N ALA A 218 -34.10 8.14 11.15
CA ALA A 218 -34.97 7.58 10.13
C ALA A 218 -35.33 6.08 10.34
N GLY A 219 -35.54 5.67 11.61
CA GLY A 219 -35.85 4.29 11.98
C GLY A 219 -34.67 3.32 12.01
N ILE A 220 -33.43 3.78 11.69
CA ILE A 220 -32.21 3.00 11.75
C ILE A 220 -31.49 3.29 13.07
N PRO A 221 -31.02 2.27 13.80
CA PRO A 221 -30.36 2.47 15.10
C PRO A 221 -29.00 3.20 14.94
N VAL A 222 -28.70 4.05 15.88
CA VAL A 222 -27.37 4.66 16.07
C VAL A 222 -26.58 3.81 17.06
N LYS A 223 -25.34 3.49 16.73
CA LYS A 223 -24.42 2.74 17.59
C LYS A 223 -23.59 3.67 18.46
N ASP A 224 -23.23 3.18 19.64
CA ASP A 224 -22.39 3.95 20.59
C ASP A 224 -20.91 4.00 20.18
N ALA A 225 -20.50 3.26 19.14
CA ALA A 225 -19.15 3.31 18.62
C ALA A 225 -18.99 4.48 17.64
N ALA A 226 -17.95 5.28 17.83
CA ALA A 226 -17.61 6.36 16.90
C ALA A 226 -16.79 5.83 15.70
N ILE A 227 -16.90 6.50 14.55
CA ILE A 227 -16.04 6.23 13.39
C ILE A 227 -15.05 7.38 13.22
N TYR A 228 -13.78 7.00 13.04
CA TYR A 228 -12.73 7.87 12.55
C TYR A 228 -12.43 7.52 11.10
N HIS A 229 -12.67 8.46 10.18
CA HIS A 229 -12.48 8.30 8.75
C HIS A 229 -11.19 8.96 8.29
N VAL A 230 -10.33 8.18 7.65
CA VAL A 230 -9.11 8.65 6.98
C VAL A 230 -9.35 8.53 5.48
N SER A 231 -9.14 9.62 4.76
CA SER A 231 -9.29 9.66 3.30
C SER A 231 -8.11 10.33 2.63
N VAL A 232 -7.69 9.79 1.49
CA VAL A 232 -6.58 10.30 0.66
C VAL A 232 -7.04 10.44 -0.79
N ASN A 233 -6.27 11.18 -1.57
CA ASN A 233 -6.54 11.38 -3.00
C ASN A 233 -7.97 11.86 -3.27
N ARG A 234 -8.38 12.91 -2.53
CA ARG A 234 -9.70 13.55 -2.69
C ARG A 234 -9.56 15.06 -2.81
N LEU A 235 -10.51 15.67 -3.48
CA LEU A 235 -10.70 17.12 -3.48
C LEU A 235 -11.56 17.53 -2.26
N ASN A 236 -11.59 18.82 -1.94
CA ASN A 236 -12.32 19.32 -0.76
C ASN A 236 -13.84 19.16 -0.89
N ASP A 237 -14.37 19.07 -2.11
CA ASP A 237 -15.78 18.87 -2.42
C ASP A 237 -16.20 17.39 -2.45
N MET A 238 -15.24 16.45 -2.30
CA MET A 238 -15.49 15.01 -2.31
C MET A 238 -15.62 14.48 -0.88
N GLN A 239 -16.62 13.64 -0.62
CA GLN A 239 -16.80 12.98 0.68
C GLN A 239 -15.90 11.76 0.86
N PHE A 240 -15.63 11.04 -0.22
CA PHE A 240 -14.79 9.84 -0.22
C PHE A 240 -13.50 10.09 -0.99
N GLY A 241 -12.43 9.49 -0.51
CA GLY A 241 -11.18 9.40 -1.25
C GLY A 241 -11.27 8.40 -2.41
N VAL A 242 -10.36 8.52 -3.35
CA VAL A 242 -10.23 7.64 -4.53
C VAL A 242 -8.93 6.87 -4.43
N SER A 243 -8.89 5.66 -4.99
CA SER A 243 -7.68 4.84 -5.03
C SER A 243 -6.48 5.59 -5.64
N GLU A 244 -5.36 5.58 -4.95
CA GLU A 244 -4.12 6.21 -5.44
C GLU A 244 -3.49 5.44 -6.61
N VAL A 245 -3.72 4.12 -6.67
CA VAL A 245 -3.20 3.28 -7.77
C VAL A 245 -4.14 3.21 -8.98
N TYR A 246 -5.28 3.88 -8.93
CA TYR A 246 -6.26 3.85 -10.02
C TYR A 246 -5.67 4.32 -11.35
N ALA A 247 -4.97 5.45 -11.33
CA ALA A 247 -4.32 6.01 -12.53
C ALA A 247 -3.25 5.08 -13.14
N ALA A 248 -2.66 4.19 -12.33
CA ALA A 248 -1.67 3.23 -12.78
C ALA A 248 -2.29 1.95 -13.39
N CYS A 249 -3.55 1.66 -13.07
CA CYS A 249 -4.19 0.37 -13.41
C CYS A 249 -4.28 0.13 -14.91
N ASP A 250 -4.65 1.15 -15.69
CA ASP A 250 -4.83 1.03 -17.14
C ASP A 250 -3.50 0.88 -17.86
N TRP A 251 -2.49 1.66 -17.46
CA TRP A 251 -1.13 1.56 -17.99
C TRP A 251 -0.49 0.22 -17.66
N ALA A 252 -0.68 -0.29 -16.44
CA ALA A 252 -0.20 -1.60 -16.03
C ALA A 252 -0.90 -2.73 -16.81
N ASN A 253 -2.18 -2.56 -17.15
CA ASN A 253 -2.90 -3.50 -18.01
C ASN A 253 -2.41 -3.42 -19.46
N ALA A 254 -2.24 -2.21 -20.01
CA ALA A 254 -1.71 -2.01 -21.35
C ALA A 254 -0.30 -2.63 -21.50
N TYR A 255 0.56 -2.48 -20.51
CA TYR A 255 1.87 -3.12 -20.45
C TYR A 255 1.76 -4.65 -20.52
N LYS A 256 0.87 -5.24 -19.69
CA LYS A 256 0.61 -6.69 -19.71
C LYS A 256 0.16 -7.17 -21.09
N VAL A 257 -0.84 -6.51 -21.67
CA VAL A 257 -1.38 -6.85 -23.01
C VAL A 257 -0.31 -6.72 -24.09
N PHE A 258 0.54 -5.69 -23.99
CA PHE A 258 1.67 -5.52 -24.90
C PHE A 258 2.62 -6.72 -24.85
N LEU A 259 3.02 -7.14 -23.65
CA LEU A 259 3.90 -8.30 -23.47
C LEU A 259 3.27 -9.61 -23.96
N GLU A 260 1.99 -9.83 -23.72
CA GLU A 260 1.25 -11.00 -24.22
C GLU A 260 1.24 -11.05 -25.76
N LYS A 261 0.96 -9.91 -26.39
CA LYS A 261 1.03 -9.79 -27.86
C LYS A 261 2.45 -9.97 -28.38
N TRP A 262 3.44 -9.41 -27.69
CA TRP A 262 4.85 -9.58 -28.06
C TRP A 262 5.30 -11.03 -27.99
N VAL A 263 4.94 -11.78 -26.95
CA VAL A 263 5.19 -13.22 -26.82
C VAL A 263 4.53 -13.97 -27.97
N THR A 264 3.28 -13.64 -28.31
CA THR A 264 2.54 -14.26 -29.42
C THR A 264 3.24 -14.02 -30.75
N ILE A 265 3.71 -12.80 -31.01
CA ILE A 265 4.46 -12.45 -32.23
C ILE A 265 5.79 -13.23 -32.27
N THR A 266 6.51 -13.28 -31.16
CA THR A 266 7.79 -13.99 -31.06
C THR A 266 7.61 -15.49 -31.27
N ASP A 267 6.55 -16.09 -30.69
CA ASP A 267 6.20 -17.50 -30.93
C ASP A 267 5.83 -17.77 -32.40
N ALA A 268 5.03 -16.89 -33.01
CA ALA A 268 4.71 -16.97 -34.42
C ALA A 268 5.97 -16.85 -35.31
N LEU A 269 6.84 -15.88 -35.02
CA LEU A 269 8.10 -15.72 -35.76
C LEU A 269 9.03 -16.91 -35.58
N SER A 270 9.06 -17.55 -34.42
CA SER A 270 9.86 -18.75 -34.18
C SER A 270 9.40 -19.94 -35.03
N LYS A 271 8.10 -20.00 -35.36
CA LYS A 271 7.50 -21.03 -36.22
C LYS A 271 7.74 -20.78 -37.72
N PHE A 272 7.90 -19.52 -38.13
CA PHE A 272 8.11 -19.12 -39.53
C PHE A 272 9.54 -18.58 -39.77
N ALA A 273 10.53 -19.25 -39.21
CA ALA A 273 11.90 -18.77 -39.19
C ALA A 273 12.56 -18.62 -40.58
N MET A 274 12.04 -19.27 -41.63
CA MET A 274 12.68 -19.36 -42.94
C MET A 274 11.70 -19.12 -44.08
N GLN A 275 12.08 -18.26 -44.99
CA GLN A 275 11.40 -18.04 -46.28
C GLN A 275 12.15 -18.74 -47.40
N LEU A 276 11.48 -19.57 -48.15
CA LEU A 276 12.03 -20.23 -49.31
C LEU A 276 11.64 -19.46 -50.57
N THR A 277 12.61 -18.82 -51.21
CA THR A 277 12.41 -18.10 -52.49
C THR A 277 13.01 -18.87 -53.62
N GLY A 278 12.26 -19.11 -54.67
CA GLY A 278 12.72 -19.85 -55.86
C GLY A 278 12.26 -19.20 -57.15
N ALA A 279 13.01 -19.38 -58.24
CA ALA A 279 12.76 -18.76 -59.52
C ALA A 279 11.43 -19.21 -60.18
N ASN A 280 10.89 -20.40 -59.86
CA ASN A 280 9.64 -20.93 -60.40
C ASN A 280 8.84 -21.69 -59.33
N LYS A 281 7.49 -21.70 -59.48
CA LYS A 281 6.57 -22.41 -58.58
C LYS A 281 6.92 -23.90 -58.43
N LYS A 282 7.37 -24.57 -59.51
CA LYS A 282 7.82 -25.98 -59.47
C LYS A 282 9.07 -26.20 -58.65
N ALA A 283 10.00 -25.25 -58.63
CA ALA A 283 11.22 -25.33 -57.85
C ALA A 283 10.91 -25.17 -56.34
N VAL A 284 10.00 -24.26 -55.99
CA VAL A 284 9.55 -24.06 -54.60
C VAL A 284 8.79 -25.30 -54.09
N THR A 285 7.84 -25.84 -54.88
CA THR A 285 7.08 -27.04 -54.52
C THR A 285 7.98 -28.27 -54.35
N GLY A 286 8.98 -28.44 -55.25
CA GLY A 286 9.96 -29.52 -55.13
C GLY A 286 10.91 -29.37 -53.93
N ALA A 287 11.25 -28.16 -53.53
CA ALA A 287 12.05 -27.90 -52.34
C ALA A 287 11.24 -28.13 -51.05
N VAL A 288 9.96 -27.70 -51.02
CA VAL A 288 9.05 -27.94 -49.90
C VAL A 288 8.81 -29.45 -49.70
N SER A 289 8.56 -30.22 -50.76
CA SER A 289 8.36 -31.67 -50.63
C SER A 289 9.63 -32.41 -50.15
N LYS A 290 10.82 -31.98 -50.57
CA LYS A 290 12.09 -32.50 -50.04
C LYS A 290 12.30 -32.15 -48.58
N LEU A 291 11.97 -30.92 -48.17
CA LEU A 291 12.04 -30.49 -46.79
C LEU A 291 11.07 -31.27 -45.90
N GLN A 292 9.83 -31.48 -46.36
CA GLN A 292 8.83 -32.29 -45.66
C GLN A 292 9.24 -33.76 -45.52
N ALA A 293 9.91 -34.31 -46.53
CA ALA A 293 10.43 -35.69 -46.48
C ALA A 293 11.63 -35.83 -45.51
N MET A 294 12.39 -34.76 -45.27
CA MET A 294 13.51 -34.74 -44.33
C MET A 294 13.10 -34.45 -42.88
N LEU A 295 11.94 -33.83 -42.68
CA LEU A 295 11.47 -33.44 -41.32
C LEU A 295 11.34 -34.62 -40.34
N PRO A 296 10.83 -35.81 -40.71
CA PRO A 296 10.74 -36.95 -39.80
C PRO A 296 12.11 -37.47 -39.34
N SER A 297 13.08 -37.52 -40.26
CA SER A 297 14.43 -37.96 -39.93
C SER A 297 15.21 -36.92 -39.09
N LEU A 298 14.94 -35.64 -39.32
CA LEU A 298 15.49 -34.57 -38.48
C LEU A 298 14.88 -34.60 -37.06
N GLN A 299 13.60 -34.88 -36.90
CA GLN A 299 12.95 -35.03 -35.59
C GLN A 299 13.47 -36.24 -34.81
N GLN A 300 13.69 -37.37 -35.46
CA GLN A 300 14.31 -38.55 -34.85
C GLN A 300 15.76 -38.28 -34.42
N ASN A 301 16.56 -37.68 -35.28
CA ASN A 301 17.95 -37.33 -34.97
C ASN A 301 18.06 -36.26 -33.86
N LEU A 302 17.09 -35.34 -33.77
CA LEU A 302 16.99 -34.36 -32.67
C LEU A 302 16.61 -35.01 -31.33
N ALA A 303 15.75 -36.03 -31.35
CA ALA A 303 15.37 -36.77 -30.18
C ALA A 303 16.55 -37.64 -29.66
N GLU A 304 17.29 -38.27 -30.57
CA GLU A 304 18.49 -39.05 -30.24
C GLU A 304 19.66 -38.16 -29.76
N ALA A 305 19.86 -36.98 -30.38
CA ALA A 305 20.89 -36.03 -29.97
C ALA A 305 20.58 -35.37 -28.60
N ARG A 306 19.30 -35.17 -28.26
CA ARG A 306 18.88 -34.73 -26.91
C ARG A 306 19.11 -35.81 -25.86
N ALA A 307 19.09 -37.07 -26.21
CA ALA A 307 19.32 -38.19 -25.28
C ALA A 307 20.82 -38.45 -25.02
N GLN A 308 21.73 -37.99 -25.87
CA GLN A 308 23.15 -38.34 -25.81
C GLN A 308 24.13 -37.23 -25.42
N SER A 309 23.73 -36.13 -24.89
CA SER A 309 24.60 -35.01 -24.46
C SER A 309 24.63 -33.81 -25.41
N GLY A 310 24.52 -32.62 -24.82
CA GLY A 310 24.88 -31.25 -25.20
C GLY A 310 25.60 -30.95 -26.54
N GLY A 311 25.31 -31.63 -27.61
CA GLY A 311 25.95 -31.47 -28.89
C GLY A 311 25.26 -30.46 -29.80
N GLN A 312 26.05 -29.67 -30.49
CA GLN A 312 25.66 -28.70 -31.49
C GLN A 312 24.74 -29.35 -32.55
N VAL A 313 23.50 -28.87 -32.66
CA VAL A 313 22.59 -29.25 -33.74
C VAL A 313 22.81 -28.28 -34.90
N GLY A 314 23.71 -28.61 -35.79
CA GLY A 314 23.92 -27.93 -37.06
C GLY A 314 23.52 -28.84 -38.22
N GLY A 315 22.38 -28.56 -38.87
CA GLY A 315 21.99 -29.22 -40.10
C GLY A 315 22.57 -28.48 -41.30
N ILE A 316 23.28 -29.20 -42.20
CA ILE A 316 23.71 -28.66 -43.50
C ILE A 316 22.53 -28.78 -44.46
N LEU A 317 21.99 -27.65 -44.91
CA LEU A 317 20.96 -27.62 -45.96
C LEU A 317 21.62 -27.34 -47.31
N ALA A 318 21.63 -28.34 -48.21
CA ALA A 318 22.10 -28.16 -49.57
C ALA A 318 20.97 -27.56 -50.44
N THR A 319 21.20 -26.36 -50.98
CA THR A 319 20.26 -25.67 -51.87
C THR A 319 20.69 -25.82 -53.33
N THR A 320 19.73 -26.01 -54.24
CA THR A 320 19.95 -26.01 -55.71
C THR A 320 20.12 -24.56 -56.19
N PRO A 321 20.92 -24.34 -57.26
CA PRO A 321 21.06 -23.01 -57.86
C PRO A 321 19.67 -22.42 -58.21
N GLY A 322 19.38 -21.22 -57.70
CA GLY A 322 18.11 -20.52 -57.86
C GLY A 322 17.10 -20.62 -56.71
N THR A 323 17.42 -21.39 -55.65
CA THR A 323 16.62 -21.39 -54.39
C THR A 323 17.41 -20.75 -53.28
N LYS A 324 16.85 -19.72 -52.66
CA LYS A 324 17.44 -19.07 -51.47
C LYS A 324 16.58 -19.35 -50.26
N LEU A 325 17.19 -19.82 -49.22
CA LEU A 325 16.57 -19.90 -47.91
C LEU A 325 17.07 -18.69 -47.09
N GLU A 326 16.19 -17.77 -46.85
CA GLU A 326 16.53 -16.57 -46.08
C GLU A 326 15.68 -16.53 -44.80
N PRO A 327 16.22 -16.09 -43.67
CA PRO A 327 15.38 -15.83 -42.51
C PRO A 327 14.38 -14.72 -42.86
N ILE A 328 13.14 -14.90 -42.48
CA ILE A 328 12.11 -13.87 -42.66
C ILE A 328 12.53 -12.64 -41.84
N ARG A 329 13.03 -11.63 -42.56
CA ARG A 329 13.26 -10.33 -41.96
C ARG A 329 11.92 -9.61 -41.90
N THR A 330 11.36 -9.45 -40.74
CA THR A 330 10.20 -8.59 -40.50
C THR A 330 10.66 -7.13 -40.61
N SER A 331 10.89 -6.66 -41.83
CA SER A 331 11.09 -5.24 -42.12
C SER A 331 9.74 -4.56 -41.99
N GLY A 332 9.48 -3.93 -40.82
CA GLY A 332 8.30 -3.10 -40.62
C GLY A 332 7.72 -3.09 -39.19
N ILE A 333 7.95 -4.13 -38.39
CA ILE A 333 7.54 -4.13 -36.99
C ILE A 333 8.81 -4.24 -36.16
N THR A 334 9.44 -3.10 -35.91
CA THR A 334 10.41 -2.98 -34.81
C THR A 334 9.63 -2.88 -33.50
N THR A 335 9.13 -3.98 -33.01
CA THR A 335 8.66 -4.08 -31.64
C THR A 335 9.89 -4.04 -30.73
N SER A 336 10.34 -2.83 -30.43
CA SER A 336 11.43 -2.63 -29.47
C SER A 336 10.90 -2.89 -28.06
N MET A 337 11.69 -3.53 -27.23
CA MET A 337 11.43 -3.61 -25.78
C MET A 337 11.35 -2.21 -25.17
N ASP A 338 11.93 -1.19 -25.82
CA ASP A 338 11.84 0.20 -25.40
C ASP A 338 10.40 0.78 -25.46
N ASP A 339 9.55 0.26 -26.37
CA ASP A 339 8.15 0.70 -26.42
C ASP A 339 7.36 0.18 -25.21
N ALA A 340 7.64 -1.02 -24.73
CA ALA A 340 7.08 -1.55 -23.49
C ALA A 340 7.52 -0.72 -22.28
N ARG A 341 8.78 -0.27 -22.26
CA ARG A 341 9.32 0.55 -21.19
C ARG A 341 8.54 1.85 -21.00
N ARG A 342 8.08 2.48 -22.09
CA ARG A 342 7.26 3.70 -22.00
C ARG A 342 5.96 3.49 -21.21
N LEU A 343 5.29 2.35 -21.44
CA LEU A 343 4.08 2.00 -20.68
C LEU A 343 4.39 1.77 -19.20
N MET A 344 5.52 1.14 -18.90
CA MET A 344 5.97 0.93 -17.52
C MET A 344 6.33 2.26 -16.84
N LEU A 345 6.98 3.20 -17.54
CA LEU A 345 7.28 4.54 -17.01
C LEU A 345 6.01 5.33 -16.67
N MET A 346 4.89 5.10 -17.36
CA MET A 346 3.60 5.68 -16.99
C MET A 346 3.09 5.12 -15.65
N VAL A 347 3.32 3.82 -15.39
CA VAL A 347 3.02 3.24 -14.07
C VAL A 347 3.91 3.85 -12.98
N CYS A 348 5.22 4.02 -13.23
CA CYS A 348 6.15 4.68 -12.32
C CYS A 348 5.68 6.11 -12.00
N SER A 349 5.31 6.87 -13.04
CA SER A 349 4.82 8.25 -12.91
C SER A 349 3.53 8.33 -12.10
N ALA A 350 2.59 7.39 -12.31
CA ALA A 350 1.31 7.36 -11.59
C ALA A 350 1.46 6.95 -10.12
N THR A 351 2.46 6.12 -9.79
CA THR A 351 2.70 5.63 -8.41
C THR A 351 3.76 6.43 -7.66
N GLY A 352 4.51 7.30 -8.36
CA GLY A 352 5.62 8.05 -7.77
C GLY A 352 6.84 7.19 -7.40
N ILE A 353 6.91 5.95 -7.91
CA ILE A 353 8.00 5.02 -7.62
C ILE A 353 8.93 4.94 -8.82
N ASN A 354 10.22 5.12 -8.58
CA ASN A 354 11.22 5.06 -9.64
C ASN A 354 11.36 3.65 -10.24
N GLU A 355 11.68 3.61 -11.54
CA GLU A 355 11.78 2.37 -12.32
C GLU A 355 12.64 1.27 -11.66
N PRO A 356 13.85 1.54 -11.12
CA PRO A 356 14.67 0.49 -10.49
C PRO A 356 13.99 -0.19 -9.29
N TYR A 357 13.23 0.57 -8.50
CA TYR A 357 12.50 0.04 -7.33
C TYR A 357 11.26 -0.77 -7.74
N LEU A 358 10.66 -0.42 -8.87
CA LEU A 358 9.50 -1.12 -9.39
C LEU A 358 9.88 -2.43 -10.08
N THR A 359 10.96 -2.42 -10.88
CA THR A 359 11.39 -3.55 -11.71
C THR A 359 12.47 -4.40 -11.06
N GLY A 360 13.29 -3.82 -10.17
CA GLY A 360 14.48 -4.42 -9.61
C GLY A 360 15.68 -4.45 -10.59
N ASP A 361 15.61 -3.71 -11.71
CA ASP A 361 16.69 -3.62 -12.70
C ASP A 361 17.62 -2.43 -12.39
N PRO A 362 18.87 -2.66 -11.96
CA PRO A 362 19.82 -1.60 -11.66
C PRO A 362 20.48 -0.99 -12.92
N SER A 363 20.26 -1.54 -14.11
CA SER A 363 20.94 -1.14 -15.34
C SER A 363 20.52 0.26 -15.85
N THR A 364 19.45 0.83 -15.31
CA THR A 364 18.80 2.04 -15.82
C THR A 364 19.41 3.36 -15.35
N GLY A 365 20.47 3.36 -14.54
CA GLY A 365 21.09 4.60 -14.08
C GLY A 365 22.47 4.42 -13.40
N ASN A 366 23.22 5.50 -13.31
CA ASN A 366 24.40 5.55 -12.45
C ASN A 366 24.00 6.00 -11.03
N LEU A 367 24.90 5.79 -10.05
CA LEU A 367 24.65 6.10 -8.64
C LEU A 367 24.22 7.57 -8.39
N ALA A 368 24.81 8.52 -9.11
CA ALA A 368 24.49 9.94 -8.96
C ALA A 368 23.08 10.28 -9.45
N THR A 369 22.66 9.67 -10.58
CA THR A 369 21.29 9.81 -11.09
C THR A 369 20.29 9.14 -10.16
N ALA A 370 20.60 7.95 -9.64
CA ALA A 370 19.76 7.25 -8.67
C ALA A 370 19.51 8.11 -7.43
N LYS A 371 20.57 8.61 -6.78
CA LYS A 371 20.46 9.50 -5.61
C LYS A 371 19.60 10.75 -5.87
N SER A 372 19.75 11.39 -7.06
CA SER A 372 18.93 12.57 -7.38
C SER A 372 17.45 12.26 -7.61
N MET A 373 17.14 11.06 -8.10
CA MET A 373 15.76 10.60 -8.32
C MET A 373 15.10 10.08 -7.03
N GLU A 374 15.85 9.72 -6.01
CA GLU A 374 15.34 9.25 -4.73
C GLU A 374 14.66 10.36 -3.92
N ARG A 375 15.13 11.59 -4.03
CA ARG A 375 14.63 12.72 -3.24
C ARG A 375 13.12 12.98 -3.36
N PRO A 376 12.50 13.02 -4.55
CA PRO A 376 11.04 13.17 -4.68
C PRO A 376 10.27 12.02 -4.04
N MET A 377 10.77 10.79 -4.19
CA MET A 377 10.16 9.59 -3.62
C MET A 377 10.26 9.61 -2.08
N GLU A 378 11.41 10.01 -1.52
CA GLU A 378 11.61 10.22 -0.08
C GLU A 378 10.60 11.23 0.48
N LEU A 379 10.42 12.38 -0.18
CA LEU A 379 9.47 13.40 0.25
C LEU A 379 8.02 12.87 0.22
N GLN A 380 7.66 12.07 -0.78
CA GLN A 380 6.34 11.45 -0.87
C GLN A 380 6.11 10.50 0.32
N PHE A 381 7.07 9.66 0.64
CA PHE A 381 6.94 8.70 1.75
C PHE A 381 7.00 9.38 3.11
N THR A 382 7.81 10.44 3.26
CA THR A 382 7.84 11.26 4.48
C THR A 382 6.49 11.97 4.70
N ALA A 383 5.88 12.50 3.64
CA ALA A 383 4.53 13.07 3.73
C ALA A 383 3.51 12.01 4.15
N ARG A 384 3.65 10.76 3.67
CA ARG A 384 2.80 9.64 4.09
C ARG A 384 3.02 9.25 5.54
N GLN A 385 4.26 9.22 6.03
CA GLN A 385 4.56 9.02 7.46
C GLN A 385 3.94 10.14 8.32
N SER A 386 3.97 11.39 7.86
CA SER A 386 3.33 12.52 8.54
C SER A 386 1.80 12.37 8.62
N LEU A 387 1.16 11.89 7.56
CA LEU A 387 -0.27 11.54 7.59
C LEU A 387 -0.55 10.49 8.67
N TRP A 388 0.22 9.40 8.70
CA TRP A 388 0.04 8.35 9.69
C TRP A 388 0.35 8.82 11.11
N SER A 389 1.34 9.70 11.30
CA SER A 389 1.60 10.34 12.58
C SER A 389 0.37 11.09 13.09
N SER A 390 -0.30 11.84 12.21
CA SER A 390 -1.54 12.54 12.54
C SER A 390 -2.69 11.58 12.85
N VAL A 391 -2.85 10.52 12.04
CA VAL A 391 -3.90 9.49 12.25
C VAL A 391 -3.74 8.78 13.59
N LEU A 392 -2.53 8.30 13.88
CA LEU A 392 -2.24 7.63 15.16
C LEU A 392 -2.33 8.59 16.34
N GLY A 393 -1.84 9.82 16.19
CA GLY A 393 -1.96 10.88 17.20
C GLY A 393 -3.43 11.17 17.55
N ASN A 394 -4.31 11.25 16.55
CA ASN A 394 -5.75 11.47 16.77
C ASN A 394 -6.41 10.27 17.47
N ILE A 395 -6.12 9.03 17.06
CA ILE A 395 -6.66 7.84 17.70
C ILE A 395 -6.19 7.74 19.15
N LEU A 396 -4.89 7.96 19.41
CA LEU A 396 -4.34 7.91 20.77
C LEU A 396 -4.81 9.10 21.63
N GLY A 397 -4.99 10.28 21.02
CA GLY A 397 -5.64 11.40 21.69
C GLY A 397 -7.06 11.07 22.15
N TYR A 398 -7.84 10.40 21.29
CA TYR A 398 -9.17 9.92 21.65
C TYR A 398 -9.15 8.86 22.77
N VAL A 399 -8.13 7.98 22.78
CA VAL A 399 -7.91 7.03 23.90
C VAL A 399 -7.73 7.77 25.22
N ILE A 400 -6.89 8.80 25.23
CA ILE A 400 -6.60 9.61 26.42
C ILE A 400 -7.87 10.33 26.90
N ASP A 401 -8.63 10.92 25.98
CA ASP A 401 -9.88 11.61 26.29
C ASP A 401 -10.90 10.67 26.92
N MET A 402 -11.09 9.50 26.34
CA MET A 402 -12.03 8.51 26.87
C MET A 402 -11.58 7.97 28.25
N ALA A 403 -10.28 7.78 28.46
CA ALA A 403 -9.71 7.39 29.75
C ALA A 403 -9.87 8.46 30.83
N ALA A 404 -9.90 9.74 30.45
CA ALA A 404 -10.14 10.86 31.35
C ALA A 404 -11.63 11.10 31.63
N MET A 405 -12.50 10.81 30.64
CA MET A 405 -13.94 11.03 30.76
C MET A 405 -14.67 9.96 31.55
N ALA A 406 -14.23 8.71 31.46
CA ALA A 406 -14.92 7.58 32.07
C ALA A 406 -14.94 7.69 33.60
N PRO A 407 -16.06 7.30 34.26
CA PRO A 407 -16.19 7.40 35.73
C PRO A 407 -15.10 6.66 36.51
N SER A 408 -14.66 5.51 36.03
CA SER A 408 -13.55 4.71 36.59
C SER A 408 -12.32 4.73 35.69
N GLY A 409 -12.16 5.77 34.89
CA GLY A 409 -11.05 5.92 33.98
C GLY A 409 -9.73 6.22 34.69
N PRO A 410 -8.60 5.71 34.21
CA PRO A 410 -7.30 5.86 34.85
C PRO A 410 -6.78 7.32 34.89
N LEU A 411 -7.27 8.16 33.98
CA LEU A 411 -6.87 9.59 33.90
C LEU A 411 -7.97 10.54 34.42
N ARG A 412 -9.00 10.01 35.10
CA ARG A 412 -10.13 10.81 35.59
C ARG A 412 -9.75 11.81 36.70
N ALA A 413 -8.73 11.51 37.50
CA ALA A 413 -8.34 12.33 38.64
C ALA A 413 -7.95 13.75 38.19
N GLY A 414 -8.74 14.76 38.63
CA GLY A 414 -8.49 16.16 38.30
C GLY A 414 -8.74 16.58 36.84
N ALA A 415 -9.25 15.69 35.97
CA ALA A 415 -9.57 16.03 34.60
C ALA A 415 -10.81 16.93 34.52
N THR A 416 -10.72 18.02 33.75
CA THR A 416 -11.84 18.90 33.40
C THR A 416 -12.28 18.66 31.97
N ILE A 417 -13.59 18.67 31.74
CA ILE A 417 -14.20 18.45 30.46
C ILE A 417 -15.03 19.67 30.11
N GLU A 418 -14.66 20.36 29.08
CA GLU A 418 -15.39 21.49 28.53
C GLU A 418 -15.94 21.11 27.14
N ILE A 419 -17.10 21.59 26.82
CA ILE A 419 -17.68 21.47 25.49
C ILE A 419 -17.69 22.88 24.92
N ASP A 420 -17.01 23.06 23.80
CA ASP A 420 -16.97 24.33 23.09
C ASP A 420 -18.33 24.64 22.43
N ASP A 421 -18.55 25.90 22.04
CA ASP A 421 -19.78 26.36 21.37
C ASP A 421 -20.05 25.59 20.07
N ASP A 422 -19.02 25.06 19.42
CA ASP A 422 -19.11 24.21 18.23
C ASP A 422 -19.39 22.72 18.55
N GLY A 423 -19.49 22.34 19.82
CA GLY A 423 -19.73 20.98 20.29
C GLY A 423 -18.48 20.10 20.39
N ASP A 424 -17.31 20.68 20.18
CA ASP A 424 -16.04 19.98 20.34
C ASP A 424 -15.70 19.80 21.84
N ARG A 425 -15.17 18.62 22.18
CA ARG A 425 -14.76 18.31 23.55
C ARG A 425 -13.33 18.73 23.79
N ILE A 426 -13.15 19.61 24.75
CA ILE A 426 -11.84 19.99 25.27
C ILE A 426 -11.62 19.25 26.59
N VAL A 427 -10.75 18.26 26.58
CA VAL A 427 -10.36 17.52 27.79
C VAL A 427 -9.01 18.03 28.27
N THR A 428 -9.00 18.63 29.45
CA THR A 428 -7.78 19.04 30.16
C THR A 428 -7.50 18.03 31.24
N LEU A 429 -6.31 17.42 31.21
CA LEU A 429 -5.87 16.44 32.19
C LEU A 429 -5.50 17.15 33.49
N GLY A 430 -5.70 16.48 34.62
CA GLY A 430 -5.36 16.99 35.93
C GLY A 430 -3.88 16.85 36.26
N ILE A 431 -3.60 17.00 37.57
CA ILE A 431 -2.28 16.77 38.15
C ILE A 431 -2.15 15.28 38.47
N ASP A 432 -1.01 14.68 38.11
CA ASP A 432 -0.72 13.29 38.46
C ASP A 432 -0.63 13.13 39.96
N PRO A 433 -1.44 12.23 40.56
CA PRO A 433 -1.40 12.01 42.03
C PRO A 433 -0.09 11.41 42.53
N GLU A 434 0.71 10.76 41.68
CA GLU A 434 1.97 10.12 42.06
C GLU A 434 3.17 11.08 41.95
N THR A 435 3.23 11.87 40.88
CA THR A 435 4.38 12.76 40.59
C THR A 435 4.12 14.22 41.02
N GLY A 436 2.86 14.63 41.17
CA GLY A 436 2.48 16.02 41.43
C GLY A 436 2.66 16.97 40.26
N GLU A 437 2.97 16.44 39.06
CA GLU A 437 3.16 17.22 37.85
C GLU A 437 1.87 17.28 37.01
N PRO A 438 1.65 18.34 36.21
CA PRO A 438 0.51 18.42 35.32
C PRO A 438 0.65 17.39 34.17
N MET A 439 -0.34 16.53 34.04
CA MET A 439 -0.37 15.54 32.95
C MET A 439 -0.53 16.22 31.59
N ASN A 440 0.28 15.81 30.63
CA ASN A 440 0.27 16.31 29.26
C ASN A 440 -0.39 15.29 28.32
N ARG A 441 -1.27 15.78 27.43
CA ARG A 441 -1.95 14.99 26.41
C ARG A 441 -1.07 14.65 25.18
N LYS A 442 0.14 15.19 25.12
CA LYS A 442 1.01 15.08 23.95
C LYS A 442 1.47 13.64 23.73
N VAL A 443 1.15 13.11 22.55
CA VAL A 443 1.66 11.82 22.05
C VAL A 443 2.67 12.08 20.96
N GLU A 444 3.82 11.45 21.04
CA GLU A 444 4.86 11.50 20.03
C GLU A 444 4.84 10.21 19.21
N VAL A 445 4.72 10.37 17.89
CA VAL A 445 4.79 9.30 16.90
C VAL A 445 6.08 9.51 16.12
N LYS A 446 7.08 8.68 16.35
CA LYS A 446 8.37 8.79 15.70
C LYS A 446 8.53 7.67 14.68
N PHE A 447 8.81 8.06 13.44
CA PHE A 447 9.24 7.16 12.38
C PHE A 447 10.74 7.24 12.23
N PRO A 448 11.43 6.11 12.02
CA PRO A 448 12.83 6.12 11.62
C PRO A 448 13.02 6.83 10.26
N PRO A 449 14.18 7.44 9.99
CA PRO A 449 14.45 8.08 8.72
C PRO A 449 14.39 7.05 7.57
N ILE A 450 13.74 7.42 6.46
CA ILE A 450 13.51 6.54 5.30
C ILE A 450 14.80 6.16 4.59
N LEU A 451 15.68 7.12 4.40
CA LEU A 451 17.02 6.89 3.88
C LEU A 451 18.00 6.93 5.04
N GLN A 452 18.81 5.91 5.16
CA GLN A 452 20.03 6.02 5.93
C GLN A 452 20.90 7.03 5.17
N HIS A 453 20.86 8.30 5.62
CA HIS A 453 21.94 9.21 5.30
C HIS A 453 23.22 8.49 5.69
N ASP A 454 24.27 8.65 4.86
CA ASP A 454 25.54 7.99 5.14
C ASP A 454 25.89 8.33 6.60
N LEU A 455 25.77 7.33 7.49
CA LEU A 455 25.93 7.51 8.94
C LEU A 455 27.26 8.21 9.23
N LEU A 456 28.26 7.95 8.39
CA LEU A 456 29.56 8.61 8.43
C LEU A 456 29.46 10.10 8.08
N GLU A 457 28.75 10.48 7.00
CA GLU A 457 28.57 11.90 6.65
C GLU A 457 27.79 12.66 7.72
N MET A 458 26.80 12.03 8.36
CA MET A 458 25.98 12.68 9.40
C MET A 458 26.76 12.79 10.72
N VAL A 459 27.46 11.75 11.12
CA VAL A 459 28.35 11.78 12.29
C VAL A 459 29.48 12.80 12.08
N ASP A 460 30.11 12.82 10.90
CA ASP A 460 31.12 13.82 10.53
C ASP A 460 30.54 15.25 10.56
N ALA A 461 29.35 15.47 10.04
CA ALA A 461 28.69 16.77 10.08
C ALA A 461 28.39 17.23 11.51
N ILE A 462 27.93 16.34 12.40
CA ILE A 462 27.64 16.62 13.80
C ILE A 462 28.95 16.90 14.55
N VAL A 463 29.99 16.09 14.34
CA VAL A 463 31.32 16.28 14.94
C VAL A 463 31.95 17.57 14.43
N HIS A 464 31.84 17.88 13.13
CA HIS A 464 32.31 19.16 12.57
C HIS A 464 31.52 20.36 13.08
N ALA A 465 30.22 20.23 13.37
CA ALA A 465 29.43 21.30 13.99
C ALA A 465 29.88 21.58 15.44
N GLY A 466 30.39 20.57 16.15
CA GLY A 466 30.98 20.71 17.49
C GLY A 466 32.43 21.17 17.49
N THR A 467 33.10 21.22 16.33
CA THR A 467 34.53 21.58 16.21
C THR A 467 34.72 22.68 15.17
N LEU A 468 35.50 23.71 15.47
CA LEU A 468 35.93 24.72 14.50
C LEU A 468 37.41 24.49 14.18
N LYS A 469 37.74 24.12 12.91
CA LYS A 469 39.08 23.79 12.46
C LYS A 469 39.80 22.71 13.27
N GLY A 470 39.08 21.70 13.73
CA GLY A 470 39.62 20.56 14.47
C GLY A 470 39.83 20.83 15.97
N ALA A 471 39.46 21.99 16.50
CA ALA A 471 39.42 22.28 17.91
C ALA A 471 37.99 22.37 18.44
N PRO A 472 37.66 21.80 19.60
CA PRO A 472 36.31 21.91 20.18
C PRO A 472 35.97 23.36 20.47
N VAL A 473 34.78 23.81 20.02
CA VAL A 473 34.31 25.19 20.26
C VAL A 473 33.55 25.20 21.57
N ALA A 474 34.21 25.65 22.61
CA ALA A 474 33.59 25.82 23.92
C ALA A 474 32.39 26.77 23.86
N GLY A 475 31.21 26.27 24.21
CA GLY A 475 30.01 27.09 24.48
C GLY A 475 29.02 27.26 23.34
N THR A 476 29.23 26.70 22.11
CA THR A 476 28.29 26.87 21.00
C THR A 476 27.14 25.84 21.06
N ILE A 477 27.43 24.58 21.37
CA ILE A 477 26.43 23.51 21.54
C ILE A 477 26.75 22.76 22.85
N PRO A 478 25.79 22.63 23.77
CA PRO A 478 26.01 21.81 24.99
C PRO A 478 26.32 20.36 24.62
N VAL A 479 27.30 19.76 25.32
CA VAL A 479 27.72 18.36 25.09
C VAL A 479 26.54 17.39 25.17
N ARG A 480 25.63 17.63 26.11
CA ARG A 480 24.38 16.87 26.26
C ARG A 480 23.54 16.88 24.97
N HIS A 481 23.41 18.04 24.33
CA HIS A 481 22.65 18.20 23.09
C HIS A 481 23.35 17.54 21.90
N LEU A 482 24.68 17.64 21.85
CA LEU A 482 25.50 17.00 20.82
C LEU A 482 25.45 15.47 20.94
N THR A 483 25.51 14.93 22.15
CA THR A 483 25.36 13.48 22.42
C THR A 483 23.96 13.00 22.02
N LYS A 484 22.91 13.77 22.31
CA LYS A 484 21.56 13.46 21.87
C LYS A 484 21.46 13.41 20.34
N LEU A 485 22.00 14.41 19.64
CA LEU A 485 22.02 14.45 18.17
C LEU A 485 22.77 13.25 17.56
N LEU A 486 23.87 12.81 18.20
CA LEU A 486 24.61 11.63 17.78
C LEU A 486 23.82 10.34 17.99
N LEU A 487 23.16 10.16 19.14
CA LEU A 487 22.33 8.99 19.42
C LEU A 487 21.08 8.95 18.53
N ASP A 488 20.43 10.11 18.31
CA ASP A 488 19.33 10.24 17.36
C ASP A 488 19.78 9.91 15.92
N ALA A 489 21.00 10.31 15.54
CA ALA A 489 21.60 10.00 14.24
C ALA A 489 21.92 8.51 14.09
N LEU A 490 22.31 7.84 15.16
CA LEU A 490 22.52 6.39 15.20
C LEU A 490 21.20 5.60 15.21
N GLY A 491 20.05 6.30 15.39
CA GLY A 491 18.73 5.67 15.35
C GLY A 491 18.35 4.96 16.65
N ASP A 492 18.97 5.30 17.77
CA ASP A 492 18.64 4.69 19.04
C ASP A 492 17.28 5.19 19.55
N PRO A 493 16.29 4.30 19.76
CA PRO A 493 14.96 4.70 20.24
C PRO A 493 14.97 5.25 21.66
N ASN A 494 15.99 4.96 22.45
CA ASN A 494 16.14 5.38 23.85
C ASN A 494 17.14 6.54 24.03
N ALA A 495 17.47 7.25 22.95
CA ALA A 495 18.46 8.33 22.95
C ALA A 495 18.27 9.34 24.08
N GLN A 496 17.04 9.70 24.41
CA GLN A 496 16.73 10.65 25.48
C GLN A 496 17.03 10.05 26.87
N ASP A 497 16.62 8.81 27.12
CA ASP A 497 16.81 8.12 28.39
C ASP A 497 18.31 7.92 28.67
N LEU A 498 19.08 7.54 27.65
CA LEU A 498 20.54 7.40 27.72
C LEU A 498 21.23 8.74 28.00
N VAL A 499 20.76 9.82 27.37
CA VAL A 499 21.31 11.16 27.63
C VAL A 499 20.98 11.62 29.05
N ASP A 500 19.80 11.34 29.56
CA ASP A 500 19.39 11.70 30.93
C ASP A 500 20.14 10.85 31.97
N GLU A 501 20.44 9.59 31.67
CA GLU A 501 21.28 8.72 32.49
C GLU A 501 22.76 9.19 32.50
N TRP A 502 23.31 9.54 31.34
CA TRP A 502 24.71 9.95 31.22
C TRP A 502 24.98 11.36 31.68
N PHE A 503 23.99 12.25 31.62
CA PHE A 503 24.05 13.65 31.99
C PHE A 503 22.85 14.03 32.83
N PRO A 504 22.77 13.65 34.15
CA PRO A 504 21.66 14.00 35.02
C PRO A 504 21.44 15.51 35.09
N GLN A 505 20.18 15.94 35.16
CA GLN A 505 19.82 17.36 35.25
C GLN A 505 20.38 17.95 36.58
N GLY A 506 21.26 18.93 36.48
CA GLY A 506 21.86 19.62 37.60
C GLY A 506 23.38 19.63 37.63
N GLU A 507 24.05 18.67 36.99
CA GLU A 507 25.49 18.72 36.79
C GLU A 507 25.81 19.44 35.49
N GLN A 508 26.19 20.70 35.54
CA GLN A 508 26.89 21.32 34.42
C GLN A 508 28.22 20.59 34.27
N PRO A 509 28.53 20.05 33.05
CA PRO A 509 29.84 19.47 32.81
C PRO A 509 30.91 20.53 33.16
N PRO A 510 32.07 20.11 33.71
CA PRO A 510 33.12 21.02 34.03
C PRO A 510 33.47 21.91 32.85
N ALA A 511 33.85 23.15 33.12
CA ALA A 511 34.11 24.19 32.11
C ALA A 511 35.20 23.82 31.05
N ASP A 512 35.92 22.74 31.24
CA ASP A 512 36.86 22.14 30.27
C ASP A 512 36.08 21.25 29.28
N SER A 513 35.63 21.86 28.21
CA SER A 513 34.87 21.23 27.14
C SER A 513 35.53 19.98 26.53
N GLU A 514 36.85 19.89 26.59
CA GLU A 514 37.65 18.78 26.04
C GLU A 514 37.52 17.49 26.86
N ALA A 515 37.48 17.59 28.18
CA ALA A 515 37.28 16.46 29.07
C ALA A 515 35.86 15.87 29.00
N ALA A 516 34.86 16.75 28.90
CA ALA A 516 33.47 16.35 28.77
C ALA A 516 33.18 15.68 27.44
N LEU A 517 33.78 16.19 26.35
CA LEU A 517 33.66 15.62 25.01
C LEU A 517 34.37 14.26 24.91
N ALA A 518 35.55 14.12 25.50
CA ALA A 518 36.31 12.86 25.59
C ALA A 518 35.53 11.80 26.41
N THR A 519 34.87 12.22 27.48
CA THR A 519 34.02 11.33 28.29
C THR A 519 32.78 10.87 27.52
N ALA A 520 32.13 11.77 26.76
CA ALA A 520 30.98 11.44 25.93
C ALA A 520 31.38 10.47 24.78
N ILE A 521 32.50 10.73 24.11
CA ILE A 521 33.03 9.84 23.06
C ILE A 521 33.38 8.48 23.65
N GLY A 522 34.03 8.42 24.81
CA GLY A 522 34.39 7.17 25.49
C GLY A 522 33.13 6.33 25.87
N LYS A 523 32.07 6.96 26.33
CA LYS A 523 30.80 6.30 26.62
C LYS A 523 30.11 5.82 25.34
N LEU A 524 30.14 6.61 24.28
CA LEU A 524 29.60 6.25 22.97
C LEU A 524 30.37 5.07 22.34
N GLU A 525 31.69 5.06 22.43
CA GLU A 525 32.51 3.92 21.97
C GLU A 525 32.25 2.63 22.76
N ALA A 526 32.05 2.74 24.08
CA ALA A 526 31.66 1.61 24.92
C ALA A 526 30.30 1.05 24.51
N TYR A 527 29.33 1.93 24.33
CA TYR A 527 27.98 1.57 23.87
C TYR A 527 27.98 0.91 22.49
N LEU A 528 28.74 1.45 21.52
CA LEU A 528 28.86 0.87 20.18
C LEU A 528 29.55 -0.50 20.20
N ARG A 529 30.45 -0.77 21.13
CA ARG A 529 31.06 -2.09 21.33
C ARG A 529 30.08 -3.11 21.91
N GLU A 530 29.23 -2.68 22.87
CA GLU A 530 28.17 -3.53 23.42
C GLU A 530 27.06 -3.84 22.43
N ALA A 531 26.66 -2.87 21.60
CA ALA A 531 25.66 -3.06 20.56
C ALA A 531 26.12 -3.93 19.38
N ALA A 532 27.46 -4.10 19.22
CA ALA A 532 28.07 -4.93 18.17
C ALA A 532 28.32 -6.38 18.60
N THR A 533 28.10 -6.73 19.88
CA THR A 533 28.15 -8.10 20.44
C THR A 533 26.77 -8.67 20.65
#